data_890d63f8a925892f51f1ffcd8a8de7b7
#
_entry.id   890d63f8a925892f51f1ffcd8a8de7b7
#
_cell.length_a   1.000
_cell.length_b   1.000
_cell.length_c   1.000
_cell.angle_alpha   90.00
_cell.angle_beta   90.00
_cell.angle_gamma   90.00
#
_symmetry.space_group_name_H-M   'P 1'
#
loop_
_entity.id
_entity.type
_entity.pdbx_description
1 polymer ?
#
loop_
_entity_poly.entity_id
_entity_poly.type
_entity_poly.pdbx_seq_one_letter_code
_entity_poly.pdbx_strand_id
1 'polypeptide(L)'
;PPVIGSSTLAAVRAPEDRFDAIAGIINGYRQVNHNYRRDHEWNQWFVVTAGSRARRDAILAEIEERTGCDVLALPMRTDYYIDLEFPVVNGDRFARESGATRSVSEPASGGQSDPRASGTDASATHISEDARGDLTALEADLLLAVQDGFPLSATPYADVAAEVGAAVDDVLTAVDRLRADGCIKRIGCVVNHVVTGFTSNCMVVWDVPDDELDARGEAVGRLPYVTLCYHRPRRPEQDWEYSLFTMVHGREAAAVDAKIDELAAEHLPFGHERLYSTETLKQTGARYDELVASGG
;
A
#
# COMPACT_ATOMS: atom_id res chain seq x y z
N PRO A 1 0.64 -9.24 0.61
CA PRO A 1 2.01 -9.10 1.12
C PRO A 1 2.96 -9.96 0.31
N PRO A 2 4.16 -9.49 -0.04
CA PRO A 2 5.09 -10.27 -0.89
C PRO A 2 5.63 -11.53 -0.22
N VAL A 3 5.47 -11.68 1.09
CA VAL A 3 5.98 -12.84 1.85
C VAL A 3 5.00 -14.00 1.88
N ILE A 4 3.70 -13.75 1.85
CA ILE A 4 2.67 -14.79 1.98
C ILE A 4 1.68 -14.84 0.81
N GLY A 5 1.93 -14.10 -0.27
CA GLY A 5 1.05 -14.08 -1.44
C GLY A 5 1.57 -13.15 -2.53
N SER A 6 0.76 -12.92 -3.55
CA SER A 6 1.07 -12.04 -4.66
C SER A 6 0.01 -10.94 -4.78
N SER A 7 0.47 -9.69 -4.90
CA SER A 7 -0.39 -8.52 -5.06
C SER A 7 0.02 -7.70 -6.27
N THR A 8 -0.95 -7.10 -6.94
CA THR A 8 -0.70 -6.16 -8.02
C THR A 8 -1.69 -5.00 -8.00
N LEU A 9 -1.22 -3.82 -8.35
CA LEU A 9 -2.09 -2.74 -8.81
C LEU A 9 -2.49 -3.04 -10.25
N ALA A 10 -3.74 -2.82 -10.58
CA ALA A 10 -4.25 -2.96 -11.93
C ALA A 10 -5.20 -1.81 -12.27
N ALA A 11 -5.38 -1.56 -13.56
CA ALA A 11 -6.35 -0.59 -14.03
C ALA A 11 -7.07 -1.09 -15.29
N VAL A 12 -8.25 -0.54 -15.55
CA VAL A 12 -8.98 -0.69 -16.79
C VAL A 12 -9.45 0.67 -17.32
N ARG A 13 -9.62 0.76 -18.65
CA ARG A 13 -10.31 1.86 -19.32
C ARG A 13 -11.79 1.51 -19.42
N ALA A 14 -12.56 1.83 -18.37
CA ALA A 14 -13.98 1.51 -18.34
C ALA A 14 -14.77 2.56 -19.13
N PRO A 15 -15.55 2.19 -20.19
CA PRO A 15 -16.45 3.11 -20.86
C PRO A 15 -17.46 3.71 -19.86
N GLU A 16 -17.75 5.00 -19.98
CA GLU A 16 -18.55 5.73 -19.01
C GLU A 16 -19.97 5.15 -18.85
N ASP A 17 -20.56 4.73 -19.94
CA ASP A 17 -21.90 4.11 -19.97
C ASP A 17 -21.95 2.70 -19.33
N ARG A 18 -20.79 2.08 -19.11
CA ARG A 18 -20.64 0.75 -18.46
C ARG A 18 -19.87 0.80 -17.17
N PHE A 19 -19.44 1.97 -16.72
CA PHE A 19 -18.51 2.11 -15.59
C PHE A 19 -19.01 1.40 -14.33
N ASP A 20 -20.25 1.63 -13.90
CA ASP A 20 -20.84 1.04 -12.71
C ASP A 20 -20.95 -0.49 -12.82
N ALA A 21 -21.30 -0.98 -14.01
CA ALA A 21 -21.40 -2.42 -14.25
C ALA A 21 -20.02 -3.09 -14.16
N ILE A 22 -19.00 -2.48 -14.74
CA ILE A 22 -17.60 -2.94 -14.65
C ILE A 22 -17.10 -2.87 -13.21
N ALA A 23 -17.38 -1.78 -12.50
CA ALA A 23 -17.06 -1.65 -11.09
C ALA A 23 -17.71 -2.76 -10.24
N GLY A 24 -18.97 -3.09 -10.53
CA GLY A 24 -19.68 -4.18 -9.88
C GLY A 24 -19.03 -5.56 -10.14
N ILE A 25 -18.59 -5.82 -11.38
CA ILE A 25 -17.87 -7.06 -11.72
C ILE A 25 -16.55 -7.15 -10.93
N ILE A 26 -15.73 -6.08 -10.95
CA ILE A 26 -14.44 -6.06 -10.27
C ILE A 26 -14.63 -6.16 -8.75
N ASN A 27 -15.60 -5.46 -8.16
CA ASN A 27 -15.90 -5.50 -6.73
C ASN A 27 -16.40 -6.87 -6.27
N GLY A 28 -16.96 -7.68 -7.16
CA GLY A 28 -17.41 -9.04 -6.88
C GLY A 28 -16.28 -10.02 -6.55
N TYR A 29 -15.05 -9.71 -6.92
CA TYR A 29 -13.89 -10.54 -6.55
C TYR A 29 -13.47 -10.27 -5.11
N ARG A 30 -13.41 -11.32 -4.28
CA ARG A 30 -12.94 -11.21 -2.88
C ARG A 30 -11.48 -10.79 -2.79
N GLN A 31 -10.68 -11.12 -3.80
CA GLN A 31 -9.26 -10.80 -3.93
C GLN A 31 -9.00 -9.33 -4.28
N VAL A 32 -10.02 -8.61 -4.76
CA VAL A 32 -9.96 -7.15 -4.94
C VAL A 32 -10.28 -6.49 -3.61
N ASN A 33 -9.30 -5.81 -3.02
CA ASN A 33 -9.42 -5.15 -1.72
C ASN A 33 -9.57 -3.63 -1.81
N HIS A 34 -9.09 -3.02 -2.87
CA HIS A 34 -9.20 -1.60 -3.17
C HIS A 34 -9.68 -1.42 -4.59
N ASN A 35 -10.60 -0.47 -4.81
CA ASN A 35 -11.06 -0.08 -6.12
C ASN A 35 -11.46 1.40 -6.09
N TYR A 36 -10.88 2.20 -6.99
CA TYR A 36 -11.08 3.64 -7.07
C TYR A 36 -11.35 4.09 -8.49
N ARG A 37 -12.26 5.06 -8.64
CA ARG A 37 -12.36 5.86 -9.85
C ARG A 37 -11.32 6.97 -9.80
N ARG A 38 -10.62 7.20 -10.93
CA ARG A 38 -9.65 8.27 -11.07
C ARG A 38 -9.93 9.10 -12.33
N ASP A 39 -9.56 10.36 -12.27
CA ASP A 39 -9.63 11.29 -13.40
C ASP A 39 -8.44 11.04 -14.34
N HIS A 40 -8.61 10.04 -15.21
CA HIS A 40 -7.61 9.60 -16.17
C HIS A 40 -8.29 8.67 -17.21
N GLU A 41 -7.67 8.40 -18.37
CA GLU A 41 -8.20 7.42 -19.34
C GLU A 41 -8.23 5.99 -18.77
N TRP A 42 -7.18 5.58 -18.05
CA TRP A 42 -7.23 4.44 -17.15
C TRP A 42 -8.01 4.88 -15.90
N ASN A 43 -9.33 4.79 -15.95
CA ASN A 43 -10.21 5.48 -15.00
C ASN A 43 -10.64 4.63 -13.81
N GLN A 44 -10.41 3.31 -13.84
CA GLN A 44 -10.74 2.43 -12.73
C GLN A 44 -9.50 1.67 -12.26
N TRP A 45 -9.07 1.92 -11.02
CA TRP A 45 -7.85 1.41 -10.42
C TRP A 45 -8.16 0.52 -9.25
N PHE A 46 -7.61 -0.69 -9.25
CA PHE A 46 -7.88 -1.68 -8.21
C PHE A 46 -6.65 -2.49 -7.84
N VAL A 47 -6.67 -3.09 -6.64
CA VAL A 47 -5.60 -3.95 -6.14
C VAL A 47 -6.13 -5.36 -6.01
N VAL A 48 -5.44 -6.31 -6.66
CA VAL A 48 -5.70 -7.75 -6.53
C VAL A 48 -4.64 -8.36 -5.64
N THR A 49 -5.07 -9.11 -4.60
CA THR A 49 -4.19 -9.89 -3.72
C THR A 49 -4.66 -11.34 -3.72
N ALA A 50 -3.77 -12.26 -4.04
CA ALA A 50 -4.08 -13.69 -4.13
C ALA A 50 -2.96 -14.55 -3.52
N GLY A 51 -3.23 -15.83 -3.26
CA GLY A 51 -2.29 -16.78 -2.64
C GLY A 51 -1.05 -17.11 -3.48
N SER A 52 -1.12 -16.84 -4.79
CA SER A 52 0.02 -17.04 -5.69
C SER A 52 -0.05 -16.12 -6.89
N ARG A 53 1.09 -15.95 -7.58
CA ARG A 53 1.18 -15.22 -8.85
C ARG A 53 0.22 -15.79 -9.88
N ALA A 54 0.21 -17.12 -10.05
CA ALA A 54 -0.66 -17.78 -11.03
C ALA A 54 -2.16 -17.51 -10.76
N ARG A 55 -2.58 -17.53 -9.49
CA ARG A 55 -3.96 -17.21 -9.12
C ARG A 55 -4.30 -15.75 -9.35
N ARG A 56 -3.37 -14.82 -8.99
CA ARG A 56 -3.51 -13.40 -9.27
C ARG A 56 -3.70 -13.14 -10.76
N ASP A 57 -2.84 -13.72 -11.59
CA ASP A 57 -2.86 -13.52 -13.05
C ASP A 57 -4.13 -14.14 -13.67
N ALA A 58 -4.60 -15.28 -13.15
CA ALA A 58 -5.88 -15.86 -13.55
C ALA A 58 -7.07 -14.95 -13.22
N ILE A 59 -7.07 -14.31 -12.04
CA ILE A 59 -8.12 -13.34 -11.67
C ILE A 59 -8.12 -12.13 -12.61
N LEU A 60 -6.94 -11.61 -12.96
CA LEU A 60 -6.86 -10.50 -13.92
C LEU A 60 -7.41 -10.88 -15.29
N ALA A 61 -7.08 -12.08 -15.79
CA ALA A 61 -7.62 -12.59 -17.05
C ALA A 61 -9.15 -12.81 -16.99
N GLU A 62 -9.68 -13.32 -15.88
CA GLU A 62 -11.12 -13.45 -15.66
C GLU A 62 -11.81 -12.05 -15.64
N ILE A 63 -11.19 -11.04 -15.05
CA ILE A 63 -11.71 -9.65 -15.06
C ILE A 63 -11.73 -9.12 -16.49
N GLU A 64 -10.66 -9.31 -17.25
CA GLU A 64 -10.55 -8.88 -18.64
C GLU A 64 -11.65 -9.52 -19.51
N GLU A 65 -11.82 -10.84 -19.42
CA GLU A 65 -12.88 -11.59 -20.13
C GLU A 65 -14.28 -11.08 -19.78
N ARG A 66 -14.57 -10.90 -18.48
CA ARG A 66 -15.91 -10.52 -18.02
C ARG A 66 -16.27 -9.06 -18.26
N THR A 67 -15.28 -8.18 -18.23
CA THR A 67 -15.49 -6.75 -18.47
C THR A 67 -15.39 -6.40 -19.95
N GLY A 68 -14.63 -7.18 -20.72
CA GLY A 68 -14.26 -6.87 -22.10
C GLY A 68 -13.35 -5.64 -22.22
N CYS A 69 -12.63 -5.30 -21.12
CA CYS A 69 -11.67 -4.21 -21.08
C CYS A 69 -10.28 -4.78 -20.85
N ASP A 70 -9.28 -4.29 -21.58
CA ASP A 70 -7.89 -4.65 -21.35
C ASP A 70 -7.48 -4.29 -19.92
N VAL A 71 -6.76 -5.19 -19.26
CA VAL A 71 -6.27 -4.98 -17.89
C VAL A 71 -4.80 -4.58 -17.90
N LEU A 72 -4.52 -3.36 -17.48
CA LEU A 72 -3.16 -2.87 -17.21
C LEU A 72 -2.69 -3.42 -15.86
N ALA A 73 -1.76 -4.38 -15.87
CA ALA A 73 -1.22 -5.00 -14.66
C ALA A 73 0.15 -4.42 -14.29
N LEU A 74 0.25 -3.85 -13.10
CA LEU A 74 1.41 -3.10 -12.61
C LEU A 74 1.91 -3.67 -11.27
N PRO A 75 2.55 -4.86 -11.25
CA PRO A 75 3.13 -5.41 -10.04
C PRO A 75 4.21 -4.49 -9.48
N MET A 76 4.29 -4.39 -8.16
CA MET A 76 5.33 -3.62 -7.49
C MET A 76 6.69 -4.31 -7.67
N ARG A 77 7.71 -3.56 -8.06
CA ARG A 77 9.09 -4.02 -8.21
C ARG A 77 9.93 -3.67 -6.99
N THR A 78 9.81 -2.41 -6.56
CA THR A 78 10.55 -1.87 -5.42
C THR A 78 9.63 -0.98 -4.60
N ASP A 79 9.66 -1.08 -3.30
CA ASP A 79 9.07 -0.10 -2.40
C ASP A 79 10.19 0.80 -1.84
N TYR A 80 10.20 2.08 -2.22
CA TYR A 80 11.13 3.06 -1.68
C TYR A 80 10.62 3.65 -0.37
N TYR A 81 9.29 3.81 -0.26
CA TYR A 81 8.67 4.37 0.93
C TYR A 81 7.20 4.02 1.06
N ILE A 82 6.79 3.68 2.29
CA ILE A 82 5.39 3.45 2.66
C ILE A 82 5.16 4.09 4.03
N ASP A 83 4.39 5.18 4.07
CA ASP A 83 3.92 5.78 5.31
C ASP A 83 2.46 6.22 5.17
N LEU A 84 1.60 5.61 5.97
CA LEU A 84 0.17 5.93 6.06
C LEU A 84 -0.18 6.61 7.39
N GLU A 85 0.80 7.20 8.08
CA GLU A 85 0.57 8.00 9.28
C GLU A 85 0.04 9.38 8.88
N PHE A 86 -1.15 9.72 9.36
CA PHE A 86 -1.76 11.02 9.17
C PHE A 86 -1.80 11.77 10.52
N PRO A 87 -1.36 13.03 10.60
CA PRO A 87 -1.44 13.81 11.82
C PRO A 87 -2.91 14.11 12.13
N VAL A 88 -3.40 13.58 13.26
CA VAL A 88 -4.80 13.72 13.69
C VAL A 88 -5.05 15.06 14.40
N VAL A 89 -4.01 15.64 15.03
CA VAL A 89 -4.12 16.89 15.81
C VAL A 89 -3.18 17.94 15.23
N ASN A 90 -3.74 19.06 14.75
CA ASN A 90 -3.05 20.30 14.32
C ASN A 90 -1.84 20.10 13.38
N GLY A 91 -1.82 19.02 12.60
CA GLY A 91 -0.73 18.74 11.67
C GLY A 91 -1.20 18.86 10.22
N ASP A 92 -0.68 19.85 9.51
CA ASP A 92 -0.58 19.76 8.07
C ASP A 92 0.64 18.88 7.75
N ARG A 93 0.48 17.85 6.92
CA ARG A 93 1.62 17.05 6.46
C ARG A 93 2.66 17.92 5.74
N PHE A 94 2.21 19.01 5.16
CA PHE A 94 3.06 19.98 4.49
C PHE A 94 3.79 20.92 5.46
N ALA A 95 3.34 21.05 6.70
CA ALA A 95 3.95 21.91 7.73
C ALA A 95 5.18 21.29 8.41
N ARG A 96 5.61 20.09 8.02
CA ARG A 96 6.95 19.59 8.39
C ARG A 96 8.01 20.22 7.50
N GLU A 97 7.96 21.58 7.40
CA GLU A 97 8.92 22.34 6.61
C GLU A 97 10.25 22.53 7.29
N SER A 98 11.24 22.39 6.44
CA SER A 98 12.52 23.13 6.41
C SER A 98 13.05 23.58 7.77
N GLY A 99 13.91 22.75 8.37
CA GLY A 99 14.83 23.21 9.38
C GLY A 99 14.73 22.62 10.78
N ALA A 100 13.80 21.75 11.08
CA ALA A 100 13.85 20.96 12.30
C ALA A 100 14.71 19.71 12.07
N THR A 101 16.03 19.88 11.98
CA THR A 101 16.91 18.86 12.53
C THR A 101 16.38 18.56 13.92
N ARG A 102 15.83 17.37 14.12
CA ARG A 102 15.51 16.86 15.45
C ARG A 102 16.78 16.98 16.27
N SER A 103 16.85 18.00 17.13
CA SER A 103 17.76 17.97 18.26
C SER A 103 17.30 16.79 19.10
N VAL A 104 18.06 15.71 19.07
CA VAL A 104 17.93 14.60 20.00
C VAL A 104 18.28 15.18 21.37
N SER A 105 17.27 15.61 22.12
CA SER A 105 17.41 15.77 23.55
C SER A 105 17.54 14.35 24.11
N GLU A 106 18.69 14.04 24.69
CA GLU A 106 18.95 12.79 25.38
C GLU A 106 17.80 12.47 26.34
N PRO A 107 17.19 11.27 26.28
CA PRO A 107 16.22 10.88 27.29
C PRO A 107 16.97 10.46 28.54
N ALA A 108 16.53 10.99 29.68
CA ALA A 108 16.87 10.47 30.98
C ALA A 108 16.58 8.95 31.03
N SER A 109 17.51 8.19 31.55
CA SER A 109 17.57 6.75 31.76
C SER A 109 16.22 6.08 32.06
N GLY A 110 15.69 5.34 31.10
CA GLY A 110 14.53 4.47 31.25
C GLY A 110 14.33 3.74 29.92
N GLY A 111 14.86 2.51 29.81
CA GLY A 111 14.94 1.78 28.56
C GLY A 111 13.60 1.44 27.94
N GLN A 112 13.35 2.09 26.84
CA GLN A 112 12.51 1.57 25.75
C GLN A 112 13.20 2.02 24.47
N SER A 113 13.73 1.05 23.72
CA SER A 113 14.31 1.25 22.41
C SER A 113 13.23 1.75 21.45
N ASP A 114 13.37 3.00 20.99
CA ASP A 114 12.58 3.54 19.88
C ASP A 114 12.89 2.72 18.61
N PRO A 115 11.91 2.04 18.00
CA PRO A 115 12.13 1.28 16.79
C PRO A 115 12.56 2.13 15.58
N ARG A 116 12.62 3.46 15.71
CA ARG A 116 13.14 4.41 14.71
C ARG A 116 14.64 4.68 14.84
N ALA A 117 15.31 4.18 15.89
CA ALA A 117 16.74 4.43 16.14
C ALA A 117 17.67 3.39 15.52
N SER A 118 17.16 2.34 14.89
CA SER A 118 17.98 1.49 14.03
C SER A 118 18.03 2.14 12.65
N GLY A 119 19.02 3.02 12.44
CA GLY A 119 19.49 3.40 11.13
C GLY A 119 20.06 2.17 10.41
N THR A 120 19.20 1.29 9.99
CA THR A 120 19.50 0.38 8.91
C THR A 120 19.34 1.18 7.63
N ASP A 121 20.40 1.22 6.83
CA ASP A 121 20.35 1.64 5.44
C ASP A 121 19.01 1.25 4.84
N ALA A 122 18.22 2.26 4.45
CA ALA A 122 16.99 2.07 3.68
C ALA A 122 17.41 1.67 2.26
N SER A 123 18.06 0.52 2.14
CA SER A 123 18.27 -0.15 0.87
C SER A 123 16.90 -0.51 0.33
N ALA A 124 16.60 -0.03 -0.88
CA ALA A 124 15.39 -0.35 -1.60
C ALA A 124 15.12 -1.87 -1.53
N THR A 125 13.99 -2.26 -0.97
CA THR A 125 13.69 -3.68 -0.79
C THR A 125 13.17 -4.23 -2.11
N HIS A 126 14.03 -4.95 -2.83
CA HIS A 126 13.60 -5.74 -3.98
C HIS A 126 12.67 -6.87 -3.51
N ILE A 127 11.41 -6.80 -3.93
CA ILE A 127 10.39 -7.76 -3.53
C ILE A 127 10.47 -8.99 -4.43
N SER A 128 10.86 -10.12 -3.85
CA SER A 128 10.67 -11.43 -4.49
C SER A 128 9.20 -11.82 -4.42
N GLU A 129 8.53 -11.93 -5.57
CA GLU A 129 7.10 -12.31 -5.64
C GLU A 129 6.85 -13.79 -5.26
N ASP A 130 7.90 -14.60 -5.08
CA ASP A 130 7.82 -16.05 -4.85
C ASP A 130 8.32 -16.48 -3.45
N ALA A 131 8.66 -15.54 -2.56
CA ALA A 131 9.09 -15.87 -1.21
C ALA A 131 7.88 -16.26 -0.34
N ARG A 132 7.66 -17.55 -0.13
CA ARG A 132 6.76 -18.08 0.90
C ARG A 132 7.56 -18.36 2.16
N GLY A 133 7.25 -17.68 3.25
CA GLY A 133 7.64 -18.14 4.57
C GLY A 133 6.78 -19.33 4.98
N ASP A 134 7.38 -20.36 5.56
CA ASP A 134 6.64 -21.49 6.13
C ASP A 134 5.89 -21.00 7.39
N LEU A 135 4.59 -20.77 7.26
CA LEU A 135 3.72 -20.42 8.38
C LEU A 135 3.40 -21.68 9.19
N THR A 136 3.48 -21.59 10.51
CA THR A 136 2.90 -22.60 11.39
C THR A 136 1.36 -22.52 11.35
N ALA A 137 0.68 -23.60 11.78
CA ALA A 137 -0.79 -23.62 11.84
C ALA A 137 -1.33 -22.46 12.70
N LEU A 138 -0.71 -22.18 13.85
CA LEU A 138 -1.10 -21.07 14.72
C LEU A 138 -0.94 -19.70 14.03
N GLU A 139 0.16 -19.49 13.31
CA GLU A 139 0.39 -18.24 12.57
C GLU A 139 -0.62 -18.03 11.45
N ALA A 140 -0.99 -19.11 10.78
CA ALA A 140 -2.01 -19.12 9.76
C ALA A 140 -3.40 -18.75 10.34
N ASP A 141 -3.81 -19.42 11.42
CA ASP A 141 -5.07 -19.17 12.12
C ASP A 141 -5.10 -17.74 12.68
N LEU A 142 -3.97 -17.27 13.24
CA LEU A 142 -3.83 -15.90 13.72
C LEU A 142 -4.03 -14.86 12.61
N LEU A 143 -3.39 -15.04 11.46
CA LEU A 143 -3.55 -14.12 10.32
C LEU A 143 -4.98 -14.08 9.81
N LEU A 144 -5.70 -15.22 9.83
CA LEU A 144 -7.11 -15.28 9.49
C LEU A 144 -7.99 -14.56 10.51
N ALA A 145 -7.73 -14.76 11.80
CA ALA A 145 -8.49 -14.12 12.88
C ALA A 145 -8.35 -12.59 12.86
N VAL A 146 -7.15 -12.06 12.52
CA VAL A 146 -6.88 -10.62 12.56
C VAL A 146 -6.96 -9.94 11.18
N GLN A 147 -7.38 -10.62 10.12
CA GLN A 147 -7.45 -10.03 8.78
C GLN A 147 -8.41 -8.83 8.66
N ASP A 148 -9.42 -8.77 9.49
CA ASP A 148 -10.38 -7.66 9.62
C ASP A 148 -9.98 -6.67 10.73
N GLY A 149 -8.84 -6.88 11.38
CA GLY A 149 -8.31 -6.10 12.49
C GLY A 149 -8.42 -6.82 13.84
N PHE A 150 -7.68 -6.31 14.82
CA PHE A 150 -7.82 -6.79 16.20
C PHE A 150 -9.16 -6.35 16.81
N PRO A 151 -9.75 -7.15 17.72
CA PRO A 151 -10.94 -6.74 18.48
C PRO A 151 -10.71 -5.42 19.21
N LEU A 152 -11.68 -4.51 19.14
CA LEU A 152 -11.66 -3.25 19.91
C LEU A 152 -12.12 -3.50 21.35
N SER A 153 -11.26 -4.14 22.13
CA SER A 153 -11.50 -4.51 23.53
C SER A 153 -10.35 -4.06 24.43
N ALA A 154 -10.50 -4.23 25.73
CA ALA A 154 -9.43 -3.98 26.71
C ALA A 154 -8.31 -5.04 26.63
N THR A 155 -8.58 -6.21 26.06
CA THR A 155 -7.68 -7.37 26.02
C THR A 155 -7.64 -8.02 24.64
N PRO A 156 -7.30 -7.27 23.57
CA PRO A 156 -7.43 -7.75 22.18
C PRO A 156 -6.66 -9.02 21.89
N TYR A 157 -5.46 -9.18 22.46
CA TYR A 157 -4.68 -10.40 22.29
C TYR A 157 -5.27 -11.62 23.01
N ALA A 158 -5.93 -11.42 24.15
CA ALA A 158 -6.63 -12.51 24.84
C ALA A 158 -7.88 -12.95 24.06
N ASP A 159 -8.58 -12.02 23.43
CA ASP A 159 -9.75 -12.32 22.62
C ASP A 159 -9.35 -13.12 21.36
N VAL A 160 -8.28 -12.70 20.68
CA VAL A 160 -7.72 -13.45 19.56
C VAL A 160 -7.22 -14.82 19.97
N ALA A 161 -6.53 -14.93 21.13
CA ALA A 161 -6.05 -16.20 21.67
C ALA A 161 -7.20 -17.18 21.94
N ALA A 162 -8.31 -16.69 22.48
CA ALA A 162 -9.51 -17.49 22.68
C ALA A 162 -10.15 -17.95 21.35
N GLU A 163 -10.14 -17.11 20.31
CA GLU A 163 -10.66 -17.42 18.98
C GLU A 163 -9.84 -18.52 18.29
N VAL A 164 -8.50 -18.41 18.34
CA VAL A 164 -7.61 -19.41 17.70
C VAL A 164 -7.31 -20.62 18.61
N GLY A 165 -7.84 -20.66 19.82
CA GLY A 165 -7.68 -21.78 20.75
C GLY A 165 -6.25 -21.94 21.30
N ALA A 166 -5.50 -20.84 21.46
CA ALA A 166 -4.12 -20.81 21.93
C ALA A 166 -3.96 -20.04 23.25
N ALA A 167 -2.79 -20.15 23.89
CA ALA A 167 -2.45 -19.29 25.03
C ALA A 167 -2.05 -17.88 24.53
N VAL A 168 -2.26 -16.85 25.36
CA VAL A 168 -1.91 -15.45 25.00
C VAL A 168 -0.42 -15.30 24.68
N ASP A 169 0.45 -15.96 25.45
CA ASP A 169 1.89 -15.92 25.25
C ASP A 169 2.32 -16.56 23.90
N ASP A 170 1.61 -17.60 23.45
CA ASP A 170 1.85 -18.23 22.16
C ASP A 170 1.43 -17.27 21.01
N VAL A 171 0.31 -16.58 21.16
CA VAL A 171 -0.16 -15.56 20.20
C VAL A 171 0.83 -14.39 20.12
N LEU A 172 1.33 -13.88 21.24
CA LEU A 172 2.32 -12.81 21.26
C LEU A 172 3.63 -13.24 20.57
N THR A 173 4.08 -14.47 20.85
CA THR A 173 5.26 -15.05 20.21
C THR A 173 5.07 -15.20 18.70
N ALA A 174 3.90 -15.65 18.25
CA ALA A 174 3.58 -15.78 16.83
C ALA A 174 3.52 -14.39 16.13
N VAL A 175 2.94 -13.37 16.77
CA VAL A 175 2.95 -11.99 16.28
C VAL A 175 4.37 -11.46 16.11
N ASP A 176 5.23 -11.65 17.11
CA ASP A 176 6.62 -11.18 17.04
C ASP A 176 7.41 -11.88 15.92
N ARG A 177 7.20 -13.18 15.73
CA ARG A 177 7.80 -13.94 14.63
C ARG A 177 7.29 -13.44 13.27
N LEU A 178 5.98 -13.30 13.09
CA LEU A 178 5.38 -12.76 11.85
C LEU A 178 5.87 -11.35 11.53
N ARG A 179 6.19 -10.55 12.56
CA ARG A 179 6.81 -9.22 12.37
C ARG A 179 8.28 -9.34 11.96
N ALA A 180 9.04 -10.20 12.61
CA ALA A 180 10.45 -10.43 12.29
C ALA A 180 10.61 -10.96 10.85
N ASP A 181 9.71 -11.82 10.40
CA ASP A 181 9.70 -12.40 9.05
C ASP A 181 9.08 -11.45 8.01
N GLY A 182 8.64 -10.24 8.42
CA GLY A 182 8.06 -9.24 7.52
C GLY A 182 6.63 -9.56 7.02
N CYS A 183 6.00 -10.64 7.52
CA CYS A 183 4.60 -10.96 7.22
C CYS A 183 3.66 -9.89 7.76
N ILE A 184 3.92 -9.40 8.98
CA ILE A 184 3.27 -8.25 9.58
C ILE A 184 4.25 -7.07 9.54
N LYS A 185 4.08 -6.15 8.63
CA LYS A 185 4.94 -4.97 8.52
C LYS A 185 4.74 -3.98 9.67
N ARG A 186 3.52 -3.86 10.16
CA ARG A 186 3.14 -2.99 11.29
C ARG A 186 1.77 -3.34 11.85
N ILE A 187 1.56 -2.96 13.10
CA ILE A 187 0.26 -3.01 13.78
C ILE A 187 -0.08 -1.59 14.24
N GLY A 188 -1.29 -1.12 13.98
CA GLY A 188 -1.72 0.21 14.37
C GLY A 188 -3.17 0.48 14.02
N CYS A 189 -3.72 1.57 14.52
CA CYS A 189 -5.05 2.02 14.15
C CYS A 189 -5.03 2.66 12.76
N VAL A 190 -5.82 2.12 11.84
CA VAL A 190 -6.06 2.75 10.54
C VAL A 190 -7.22 3.71 10.68
N VAL A 191 -6.93 5.01 10.68
CA VAL A 191 -7.96 6.05 10.70
C VAL A 191 -8.27 6.43 9.26
N ASN A 192 -9.58 6.52 8.94
CA ASN A 192 -9.99 6.99 7.62
C ASN A 192 -9.53 8.44 7.43
N HIS A 193 -8.57 8.66 6.53
CA HIS A 193 -7.96 9.97 6.28
C HIS A 193 -8.98 11.03 5.82
N VAL A 194 -10.05 10.63 5.13
CA VAL A 194 -11.13 11.54 4.71
C VAL A 194 -11.84 12.12 5.93
N VAL A 195 -12.12 11.30 6.96
CA VAL A 195 -12.75 11.77 8.22
C VAL A 195 -11.84 12.74 8.99
N THR A 196 -10.52 12.59 8.84
CA THR A 196 -9.54 13.52 9.43
C THR A 196 -9.26 14.76 8.57
N GLY A 197 -10.01 14.92 7.46
CA GLY A 197 -9.97 16.10 6.59
C GLY A 197 -8.93 16.02 5.47
N PHE A 198 -8.24 14.91 5.28
CA PHE A 198 -7.37 14.68 4.13
C PHE A 198 -8.21 14.17 2.95
N THR A 199 -8.94 15.10 2.32
CA THR A 199 -9.92 14.78 1.26
C THR A 199 -9.32 14.77 -0.13
N SER A 200 -8.13 15.35 -0.32
CA SER A 200 -7.43 15.36 -1.59
C SER A 200 -6.29 14.35 -1.58
N ASN A 201 -6.37 13.36 -2.46
CA ASN A 201 -5.28 12.42 -2.69
C ASN A 201 -4.99 12.28 -4.18
N CYS A 202 -3.73 12.39 -4.54
CA CYS A 202 -3.27 12.26 -5.90
C CYS A 202 -2.19 11.18 -6.00
N MET A 203 -2.41 10.21 -6.86
CA MET A 203 -1.35 9.33 -7.34
C MET A 203 -0.70 10.03 -8.54
N VAL A 204 0.60 10.30 -8.43
CA VAL A 204 1.36 10.85 -9.54
C VAL A 204 2.25 9.77 -10.11
N VAL A 205 2.20 9.63 -11.43
CA VAL A 205 2.99 8.65 -12.17
C VAL A 205 4.02 9.37 -13.03
N TRP A 206 5.27 8.89 -13.01
CA TRP A 206 6.42 9.56 -13.58
C TRP A 206 7.15 8.66 -14.55
N ASP A 207 7.53 9.21 -15.69
CA ASP A 207 8.41 8.54 -16.66
C ASP A 207 9.88 8.81 -16.33
N VAL A 208 10.36 8.13 -15.28
CA VAL A 208 11.77 8.26 -14.83
C VAL A 208 12.66 7.29 -15.58
N PRO A 209 13.81 7.73 -16.16
CA PRO A 209 14.77 6.83 -16.78
C PRO A 209 15.23 5.72 -15.82
N ASP A 210 15.44 4.52 -16.36
CA ASP A 210 15.73 3.32 -15.53
C ASP A 210 17.03 3.46 -14.74
N ASP A 211 18.01 4.17 -15.26
CA ASP A 211 19.30 4.43 -14.61
C ASP A 211 19.22 5.48 -13.48
N GLU A 212 18.18 6.30 -13.45
CA GLU A 212 17.94 7.26 -12.38
C GLU A 212 16.88 6.79 -11.35
N LEU A 213 16.13 5.73 -11.68
CA LEU A 213 14.90 5.34 -10.98
C LEU A 213 15.10 5.10 -9.49
N ASP A 214 16.10 4.29 -9.11
CA ASP A 214 16.34 3.95 -7.71
C ASP A 214 16.80 5.16 -6.90
N ALA A 215 17.75 5.95 -7.44
CA ALA A 215 18.24 7.15 -6.76
C ALA A 215 17.13 8.19 -6.56
N ARG A 216 16.27 8.38 -7.58
CA ARG A 216 15.14 9.30 -7.50
C ARG A 216 14.05 8.78 -6.55
N GLY A 217 13.72 7.48 -6.62
CA GLY A 217 12.74 6.85 -5.74
C GLY A 217 13.09 6.96 -4.27
N GLU A 218 14.36 6.70 -3.91
CA GLU A 218 14.85 6.85 -2.54
C GLU A 218 14.84 8.31 -2.07
N ALA A 219 15.26 9.26 -2.91
CA ALA A 219 15.29 10.67 -2.57
C ALA A 219 13.87 11.21 -2.33
N VAL A 220 12.94 10.90 -3.23
CA VAL A 220 11.55 11.35 -3.17
C VAL A 220 10.78 10.67 -2.04
N GLY A 221 11.04 9.39 -1.77
CA GLY A 221 10.42 8.68 -0.66
C GLY A 221 10.71 9.28 0.72
N ARG A 222 11.79 10.05 0.87
CA ARG A 222 12.14 10.74 2.14
C ARG A 222 11.43 12.08 2.33
N LEU A 223 10.74 12.59 1.31
CA LEU A 223 10.05 13.87 1.42
C LEU A 223 8.81 13.74 2.32
N PRO A 224 8.58 14.68 3.24
CA PRO A 224 7.56 14.53 4.29
C PRO A 224 6.12 14.50 3.77
N TYR A 225 5.88 15.01 2.57
CA TYR A 225 4.57 15.05 1.93
C TYR A 225 4.32 13.90 0.95
N VAL A 226 5.33 13.08 0.65
CA VAL A 226 5.17 11.84 -0.11
C VAL A 226 4.83 10.72 0.87
N THR A 227 3.69 10.08 0.67
CA THR A 227 3.20 9.04 1.57
C THR A 227 3.53 7.64 1.11
N LEU A 228 3.63 7.47 -0.20
CA LEU A 228 4.01 6.22 -0.85
C LEU A 228 4.91 6.54 -2.04
N CYS A 229 5.93 5.72 -2.25
CA CYS A 229 6.82 5.79 -3.41
C CYS A 229 7.20 4.38 -3.86
N TYR A 230 6.85 4.04 -5.11
CA TYR A 230 7.05 2.69 -5.66
C TYR A 230 7.59 2.71 -7.07
N HIS A 231 8.41 1.71 -7.41
CA HIS A 231 8.68 1.31 -8.78
C HIS A 231 7.67 0.27 -9.25
N ARG A 232 7.09 0.49 -10.44
CA ARG A 232 6.26 -0.46 -11.18
C ARG A 232 6.68 -0.50 -12.65
N PRO A 233 6.46 -1.64 -13.36
CA PRO A 233 6.91 -1.75 -14.73
C PRO A 233 6.14 -0.81 -15.67
N ARG A 234 6.82 -0.33 -16.69
CA ARG A 234 6.18 0.25 -17.88
C ARG A 234 5.41 -0.83 -18.65
N ARG A 235 4.44 -0.40 -19.44
CA ARG A 235 3.65 -1.22 -20.38
C ARG A 235 3.45 -0.45 -21.69
N PRO A 236 4.50 -0.23 -22.46
CA PRO A 236 4.40 0.55 -23.70
C PRO A 236 3.43 -0.07 -24.71
N GLU A 237 3.22 -1.38 -24.66
CA GLU A 237 2.21 -2.09 -25.46
C GLU A 237 0.75 -1.72 -25.12
N GLN A 238 0.55 -1.05 -24.00
CA GLN A 238 -0.74 -0.55 -23.49
C GLN A 238 -0.72 0.99 -23.30
N ASP A 239 0.20 1.69 -23.95
CA ASP A 239 0.41 3.14 -23.85
C ASP A 239 0.69 3.60 -22.41
N TRP A 240 1.45 2.79 -21.63
CA TRP A 240 1.81 3.11 -20.25
C TRP A 240 3.34 3.22 -20.09
N GLU A 241 3.85 4.45 -20.10
CA GLU A 241 5.29 4.75 -20.07
C GLU A 241 5.85 5.01 -18.66
N TYR A 242 4.99 5.07 -17.65
CA TYR A 242 5.38 5.48 -16.30
C TYR A 242 5.95 4.32 -15.47
N SER A 243 7.01 4.63 -14.71
CA SER A 243 7.75 3.65 -13.89
C SER A 243 7.76 3.96 -12.40
N LEU A 244 7.76 5.25 -12.01
CA LEU A 244 7.74 5.67 -10.61
C LEU A 244 6.35 6.18 -10.24
N PHE A 245 5.87 5.74 -9.07
CA PHE A 245 4.56 6.08 -8.54
C PHE A 245 4.71 6.75 -7.20
N THR A 246 4.15 7.93 -7.01
CA THR A 246 4.11 8.63 -5.74
C THR A 246 2.68 8.93 -5.33
N MET A 247 2.42 8.94 -4.01
CA MET A 247 1.14 9.41 -3.47
C MET A 247 1.37 10.68 -2.65
N VAL A 248 0.60 11.71 -2.96
CA VAL A 248 0.57 12.96 -2.20
C VAL A 248 -0.84 13.16 -1.64
N HIS A 249 -0.94 13.33 -0.31
CA HIS A 249 -2.20 13.56 0.37
C HIS A 249 -2.23 14.94 1.00
N GLY A 250 -3.37 15.61 0.91
CA GLY A 250 -3.59 16.93 1.50
C GLY A 250 -5.05 17.19 1.82
N ARG A 251 -5.31 18.34 2.44
CA ARG A 251 -6.67 18.80 2.76
C ARG A 251 -7.29 19.52 1.57
N GLU A 252 -6.49 20.27 0.83
CA GLU A 252 -6.89 21.11 -0.29
C GLU A 252 -6.17 20.67 -1.57
N ALA A 253 -6.91 20.56 -2.68
CA ALA A 253 -6.37 20.15 -3.96
C ALA A 253 -5.24 21.09 -4.44
N ALA A 254 -5.42 22.40 -4.28
CA ALA A 254 -4.41 23.38 -4.68
C ALA A 254 -3.09 23.23 -3.92
N ALA A 255 -3.14 22.83 -2.63
CA ALA A 255 -1.93 22.56 -1.84
C ALA A 255 -1.24 21.25 -2.30
N VAL A 256 -2.02 20.24 -2.69
CA VAL A 256 -1.51 19.00 -3.28
C VAL A 256 -0.86 19.30 -4.63
N ASP A 257 -1.50 20.09 -5.50
CA ASP A 257 -0.95 20.51 -6.79
C ASP A 257 0.37 21.26 -6.63
N ALA A 258 0.45 22.21 -5.70
CA ALA A 258 1.68 22.96 -5.44
C ALA A 258 2.84 22.03 -5.02
N LYS A 259 2.57 20.98 -4.24
CA LYS A 259 3.59 20.00 -3.85
C LYS A 259 3.99 19.07 -4.99
N ILE A 260 3.07 18.76 -5.90
CA ILE A 260 3.40 18.01 -7.11
C ILE A 260 4.25 18.88 -8.06
N ASP A 261 3.93 20.18 -8.19
CA ASP A 261 4.74 21.12 -8.97
C ASP A 261 6.17 21.25 -8.40
N GLU A 262 6.32 21.30 -7.07
CA GLU A 262 7.62 21.28 -6.38
C GLU A 262 8.38 19.98 -6.68
N LEU A 263 7.72 18.80 -6.61
CA LEU A 263 8.31 17.52 -6.99
C LEU A 263 8.83 17.54 -8.42
N ALA A 264 8.02 18.04 -9.36
CA ALA A 264 8.38 18.12 -10.78
C ALA A 264 9.56 19.06 -11.02
N ALA A 265 9.59 20.19 -10.33
CA ALA A 265 10.64 21.22 -10.54
C ALA A 265 11.98 20.82 -9.90
N GLU A 266 11.97 20.24 -8.70
CA GLU A 266 13.17 20.08 -7.89
C GLU A 266 13.73 18.65 -7.86
N HIS A 267 12.85 17.63 -8.00
CA HIS A 267 13.23 16.23 -7.78
C HIS A 267 13.01 15.33 -8.98
N LEU A 268 11.92 15.51 -9.72
CA LEU A 268 11.48 14.63 -10.81
C LEU A 268 11.16 15.44 -12.09
N PRO A 269 12.16 16.04 -12.76
CA PRO A 269 11.95 16.86 -13.96
C PRO A 269 11.64 15.98 -15.21
N PHE A 270 10.65 15.09 -15.06
CA PHE A 270 10.26 14.11 -16.07
C PHE A 270 8.77 14.26 -16.42
N GLY A 271 8.38 13.62 -17.53
CA GLY A 271 6.97 13.49 -17.92
C GLY A 271 6.16 12.83 -16.79
N HIS A 272 5.00 13.38 -16.47
CA HIS A 272 4.17 12.85 -15.39
C HIS A 272 2.68 13.13 -15.62
N GLU A 273 1.85 12.35 -14.97
CA GLU A 273 0.42 12.56 -14.89
C GLU A 273 -0.11 12.50 -13.47
N ARG A 274 -1.19 13.24 -13.22
CA ARG A 274 -1.86 13.37 -11.93
C ARG A 274 -3.16 12.61 -11.96
N LEU A 275 -3.28 11.56 -11.17
CA LEU A 275 -4.44 10.70 -11.11
C LEU A 275 -5.18 10.94 -9.80
N TYR A 276 -6.08 11.93 -9.77
CA TYR A 276 -6.91 12.21 -8.61
C TYR A 276 -7.95 11.12 -8.41
N SER A 277 -8.13 10.68 -7.16
CA SER A 277 -9.26 9.82 -6.79
C SER A 277 -10.54 10.65 -6.73
N THR A 278 -11.52 10.30 -7.56
CA THR A 278 -12.83 10.96 -7.61
C THR A 278 -13.87 10.17 -6.82
N GLU A 279 -13.70 8.84 -6.72
CA GLU A 279 -14.64 7.97 -6.01
C GLU A 279 -13.92 6.74 -5.43
N THR A 280 -14.34 6.32 -4.24
CA THR A 280 -13.92 5.06 -3.62
C THR A 280 -15.02 4.01 -3.84
N LEU A 281 -14.74 3.03 -4.70
CA LEU A 281 -15.68 1.97 -5.08
C LEU A 281 -15.60 0.75 -4.15
N LYS A 282 -14.42 0.46 -3.60
CA LYS A 282 -14.18 -0.57 -2.59
C LYS A 282 -12.93 -0.24 -1.77
N GLN A 283 -13.01 -0.46 -0.46
CA GLN A 283 -11.87 -0.35 0.43
C GLN A 283 -12.03 -1.34 1.59
N THR A 284 -11.32 -2.46 1.53
CA THR A 284 -11.32 -3.52 2.55
C THR A 284 -9.89 -3.94 2.84
N GLY A 285 -9.67 -4.70 3.92
CA GLY A 285 -8.42 -5.41 4.16
C GLY A 285 -8.17 -6.47 3.08
N ALA A 286 -6.91 -6.86 2.91
CA ALA A 286 -6.56 -8.04 2.10
C ALA A 286 -7.13 -9.30 2.77
N ARG A 287 -7.60 -10.26 1.95
CA ARG A 287 -8.11 -11.54 2.45
C ARG A 287 -7.02 -12.61 2.38
N TYR A 288 -6.85 -13.33 3.47
CA TYR A 288 -5.78 -14.33 3.64
C TYR A 288 -6.26 -15.77 3.53
N ASP A 289 -7.57 -16.01 3.41
CA ASP A 289 -8.16 -17.37 3.36
C ASP A 289 -7.52 -18.24 2.25
N GLU A 290 -7.28 -17.70 1.06
CA GLU A 290 -6.59 -18.43 -0.01
C GLU A 290 -5.07 -18.54 0.21
N LEU A 291 -4.48 -17.59 0.95
CA LEU A 291 -3.06 -17.58 1.25
C LEU A 291 -2.67 -18.69 2.21
N VAL A 292 -3.57 -19.00 3.13
CA VAL A 292 -3.38 -20.00 4.18
C VAL A 292 -3.78 -21.41 3.72
N ALA A 293 -4.86 -21.54 2.91
CA ALA A 293 -5.34 -22.83 2.41
C ALA A 293 -4.37 -23.56 1.46
N SER A 294 -3.34 -22.88 0.95
CA SER A 294 -2.38 -23.45 -0.01
C SER A 294 -1.17 -24.12 0.64
N GLY A 295 -1.14 -24.27 1.97
CA GLY A 295 -0.05 -24.83 2.77
C GLY A 295 -0.33 -26.20 3.38
N GLY A 296 -1.38 -26.90 2.91
CA GLY A 296 -1.72 -28.27 3.31
C GLY A 296 -1.24 -29.31 2.30
#